data_654264b9d77905634771ec6cca5ad17e
#
_entry.id   654264b9d77905634771ec6cca5ad17e
#
_cell.length_a   1.000
_cell.length_b   1.000
_cell.length_c   1.000
_cell.angle_alpha   90.00
_cell.angle_beta   90.00
_cell.angle_gamma   90.00
#
_symmetry.space_group_name_H-M   'P 1'
#
loop_
_entity.id
_entity.type
_entity.pdbx_description
1 polymer ?
#
loop_
_entity_poly.entity_id
_entity_poly.type
_entity_poly.pdbx_seq_one_letter_code
_entity_poly.pdbx_strand_id
1 'polypeptide(L)'
;MASTEPSSEQRELSLVGKVEMRIALADTDAKLESSLKTYLAPLLLKLASEHQSVRNKVITICQHVNTRVKPESIQLPVAALIKQFKDQQSSLIRHFDLLYIQQGVDRLKLSEKSTLLPVVISGIAKSDSHGPTIFNLLLRLLETFQLPPRGDKADVELRTQHEVSDQDAEYLAFWLGRLLLFSPQKTTNQTCPGLTPEEYTFFTNQGKPGVWDPAQGGMNLLRTKVLAARLLASGLFNEQERFLPALFASADTASTISDIGDDMMKRTLPATDLEDEQLIHKLFALYFDEGQAPRVRPPLRVKILGLLGKSNKSTTFANKIMSLVEDGVAPPESDGEDSTMSGMPST
;
A
#
# COMPACT_ATOMS: atom_id res chain seq x y z
N MET A 1 46.09 -40.56 2.45
CA MET A 1 44.64 -40.40 2.41
C MET A 1 44.37 -38.97 2.02
N ALA A 2 43.93 -38.73 0.80
CA ALA A 2 43.59 -37.39 0.33
C ALA A 2 42.29 -36.98 1.01
N SER A 3 42.30 -35.97 1.88
CA SER A 3 41.13 -35.34 2.43
C SER A 3 40.47 -34.59 1.28
N THR A 4 39.45 -35.18 0.67
CA THR A 4 38.57 -34.52 -0.31
C THR A 4 37.91 -33.36 0.38
N GLU A 5 38.26 -32.13 0.00
CA GLU A 5 37.54 -30.95 0.49
C GLU A 5 36.04 -31.08 0.15
N PRO A 6 35.13 -30.82 1.08
CA PRO A 6 33.72 -30.96 0.82
C PRO A 6 33.31 -29.98 -0.29
N SER A 7 32.47 -30.44 -1.22
CA SER A 7 31.94 -29.60 -2.31
C SER A 7 31.18 -28.38 -1.74
N SER A 8 31.02 -27.32 -2.54
CA SER A 8 30.25 -26.14 -2.18
C SER A 8 28.88 -26.54 -1.66
N GLU A 9 28.19 -27.43 -2.34
CA GLU A 9 26.86 -27.96 -1.96
C GLU A 9 26.91 -28.64 -0.59
N GLN A 10 27.88 -29.50 -0.32
CA GLN A 10 28.01 -30.20 0.96
C GLN A 10 28.25 -29.21 2.13
N ARG A 11 29.06 -28.16 1.88
CA ARG A 11 29.31 -27.11 2.87
C ARG A 11 28.02 -26.35 3.19
N GLU A 12 27.23 -25.96 2.17
CA GLU A 12 25.95 -25.27 2.37
C GLU A 12 24.93 -26.16 3.06
N LEU A 13 24.76 -27.42 2.64
CA LEU A 13 23.86 -28.39 3.29
C LEU A 13 24.22 -28.61 4.77
N SER A 14 25.53 -28.68 5.08
CA SER A 14 25.99 -28.80 6.45
C SER A 14 25.64 -27.60 7.31
N LEU A 15 25.81 -26.38 6.76
CA LEU A 15 25.42 -25.14 7.46
C LEU A 15 23.91 -25.07 7.71
N VAL A 16 23.10 -25.34 6.69
CA VAL A 16 21.63 -25.36 6.79
C VAL A 16 21.16 -26.43 7.77
N GLY A 17 21.79 -27.63 7.76
CA GLY A 17 21.51 -28.70 8.71
C GLY A 17 21.83 -28.34 10.16
N LYS A 18 22.91 -27.58 10.42
CA LYS A 18 23.20 -27.06 11.77
C LYS A 18 22.13 -26.10 12.28
N VAL A 19 21.61 -25.23 11.39
CA VAL A 19 20.51 -24.31 11.71
C VAL A 19 19.24 -25.10 12.01
N GLU A 20 18.90 -26.09 11.17
CA GLU A 20 17.78 -27.00 11.37
C GLU A 20 17.83 -27.66 12.75
N MET A 21 18.98 -28.23 13.11
CA MET A 21 19.17 -28.88 14.40
C MET A 21 18.96 -27.90 15.58
N ARG A 22 19.49 -26.67 15.48
CA ARG A 22 19.29 -25.65 16.53
C ARG A 22 17.83 -25.28 16.70
N ILE A 23 17.10 -25.11 15.58
CA ILE A 23 15.67 -24.85 15.62
C ILE A 23 14.91 -26.06 16.20
N ALA A 24 15.26 -27.28 15.79
CA ALA A 24 14.60 -28.51 16.26
C ALA A 24 14.80 -28.76 17.76
N LEU A 25 15.99 -28.49 18.28
CA LEU A 25 16.35 -28.65 19.69
C LEU A 25 15.83 -27.53 20.61
N ALA A 26 15.23 -26.48 20.08
CA ALA A 26 14.61 -25.44 20.87
C ALA A 26 13.32 -26.01 21.53
N ASP A 27 13.40 -26.39 22.77
CA ASP A 27 12.35 -27.05 23.57
C ASP A 27 11.33 -26.06 24.16
N THR A 28 11.67 -24.77 24.22
CA THR A 28 10.80 -23.70 24.73
C THR A 28 10.59 -22.59 23.68
N ASP A 29 9.48 -21.87 23.80
CA ASP A 29 9.18 -20.72 22.92
C ASP A 29 10.30 -19.67 22.95
N ALA A 30 10.87 -19.37 24.12
CA ALA A 30 11.96 -18.42 24.27
C ALA A 30 13.23 -18.85 23.56
N LYS A 31 13.59 -20.14 23.59
CA LYS A 31 14.72 -20.67 22.83
C LYS A 31 14.46 -20.68 21.34
N LEU A 32 13.23 -20.99 20.92
CA LEU A 32 12.82 -20.92 19.52
C LEU A 32 12.90 -19.49 19.01
N GLU A 33 12.34 -18.52 19.75
CA GLU A 33 12.41 -17.08 19.42
C GLU A 33 13.86 -16.61 19.25
N SER A 34 14.74 -16.94 20.21
CA SER A 34 16.16 -16.59 20.15
C SER A 34 16.84 -17.18 18.93
N SER A 35 16.54 -18.45 18.61
CA SER A 35 17.08 -19.11 17.40
C SER A 35 16.57 -18.46 16.12
N LEU A 36 15.27 -18.11 16.05
CA LEU A 36 14.70 -17.46 14.87
C LEU A 36 15.22 -16.02 14.69
N LYS A 37 15.40 -15.27 15.79
CA LYS A 37 16.02 -13.93 15.73
C LYS A 37 17.43 -13.97 15.12
N THR A 38 18.17 -15.02 15.40
CA THR A 38 19.56 -15.15 14.92
C THR A 38 19.66 -15.74 13.51
N TYR A 39 18.84 -16.75 13.22
CA TYR A 39 19.08 -17.61 12.05
C TYR A 39 18.04 -17.48 10.94
N LEU A 40 16.83 -16.95 11.18
CA LEU A 40 15.76 -16.97 10.17
C LEU A 40 16.17 -16.16 8.92
N ALA A 41 16.55 -14.89 9.08
CA ALA A 41 16.93 -14.07 7.95
C ALA A 41 18.15 -14.63 7.17
N PRO A 42 19.28 -15.03 7.81
CA PRO A 42 20.39 -15.68 7.11
C PRO A 42 20.02 -17.02 6.46
N LEU A 43 19.09 -17.79 7.03
CA LEU A 43 18.60 -19.04 6.46
C LEU A 43 17.87 -18.78 5.14
N LEU A 44 17.00 -17.77 5.10
CA LEU A 44 16.23 -17.41 3.90
C LEU A 44 17.13 -16.96 2.74
N LEU A 45 18.31 -16.39 3.00
CA LEU A 45 19.29 -16.07 1.94
C LEU A 45 19.73 -17.31 1.17
N LYS A 46 19.69 -18.51 1.78
CA LYS A 46 20.03 -19.76 1.12
C LYS A 46 18.98 -20.24 0.09
N LEU A 47 17.83 -19.58 0.01
CA LEU A 47 16.86 -19.78 -1.08
C LEU A 47 17.39 -19.27 -2.44
N ALA A 48 18.44 -18.45 -2.48
CA ALA A 48 19.14 -18.07 -3.70
C ALA A 48 20.34 -18.98 -4.03
N SER A 49 20.56 -20.08 -3.28
CA SER A 49 21.63 -21.04 -3.60
C SER A 49 21.46 -21.60 -5.01
N GLU A 50 22.58 -21.80 -5.72
CA GLU A 50 22.58 -22.48 -7.02
C GLU A 50 22.13 -23.95 -6.90
N HIS A 51 22.35 -24.57 -5.75
CA HIS A 51 22.04 -25.98 -5.48
C HIS A 51 20.57 -26.19 -5.09
N GLN A 52 19.81 -26.94 -5.90
CA GLN A 52 18.40 -27.24 -5.65
C GLN A 52 18.17 -27.96 -4.32
N SER A 53 19.08 -28.87 -3.93
CA SER A 53 19.04 -29.59 -2.66
C SER A 53 19.06 -28.65 -1.44
N VAL A 54 19.88 -27.58 -1.50
CA VAL A 54 19.96 -26.55 -0.46
C VAL A 54 18.64 -25.78 -0.38
N ARG A 55 18.11 -25.32 -1.53
CA ARG A 55 16.83 -24.59 -1.58
C ARG A 55 15.68 -25.42 -1.00
N ASN A 56 15.58 -26.69 -1.44
CA ASN A 56 14.54 -27.60 -0.94
C ASN A 56 14.65 -27.84 0.57
N LYS A 57 15.89 -28.00 1.07
CA LYS A 57 16.12 -28.13 2.51
C LYS A 57 15.66 -26.92 3.31
N VAL A 58 15.96 -25.71 2.82
CA VAL A 58 15.48 -24.46 3.46
C VAL A 58 13.95 -24.39 3.48
N ILE A 59 13.30 -24.73 2.36
CA ILE A 59 11.82 -24.75 2.28
C ILE A 59 11.24 -25.73 3.32
N THR A 60 11.82 -26.92 3.47
CA THR A 60 11.40 -27.91 4.48
C THR A 60 11.56 -27.34 5.89
N ILE A 61 12.65 -26.66 6.19
CA ILE A 61 12.87 -26.00 7.48
C ILE A 61 11.81 -24.91 7.72
N CYS A 62 11.52 -24.10 6.70
CA CYS A 62 10.46 -23.08 6.79
C CYS A 62 9.09 -23.70 7.09
N GLN A 63 8.75 -24.85 6.50
CA GLN A 63 7.52 -25.58 6.83
C GLN A 63 7.50 -26.01 8.30
N HIS A 64 8.59 -26.52 8.83
CA HIS A 64 8.71 -26.86 10.27
C HIS A 64 8.58 -25.61 11.14
N VAL A 65 9.24 -24.50 10.79
CA VAL A 65 9.10 -23.23 11.51
C VAL A 65 7.65 -22.79 11.55
N ASN A 66 6.94 -22.83 10.43
CA ASN A 66 5.52 -22.44 10.34
C ASN A 66 4.60 -23.30 11.25
N THR A 67 4.91 -24.57 11.44
CA THR A 67 4.14 -25.43 12.37
C THR A 67 4.39 -25.08 13.83
N ARG A 68 5.58 -24.57 14.16
CA ARG A 68 6.00 -24.26 15.52
C ARG A 68 5.72 -22.82 15.96
N VAL A 69 5.69 -21.90 15.01
CA VAL A 69 5.44 -20.46 15.27
C VAL A 69 3.93 -20.16 15.37
N LYS A 70 3.10 -21.10 15.83
CA LYS A 70 1.67 -20.88 16.07
C LYS A 70 1.36 -20.00 17.29
N PRO A 71 2.06 -20.13 18.44
CA PRO A 71 1.83 -19.25 19.60
C PRO A 71 2.14 -17.79 19.24
N GLU A 72 1.25 -16.86 19.59
CA GLU A 72 1.44 -15.42 19.38
C GLU A 72 2.60 -14.86 20.22
N SER A 73 3.01 -15.58 21.26
CA SER A 73 4.13 -15.22 22.14
C SER A 73 5.50 -15.19 21.41
N ILE A 74 5.64 -15.97 20.32
CA ILE A 74 6.93 -16.07 19.61
C ILE A 74 7.12 -14.86 18.68
N GLN A 75 8.10 -14.03 18.96
CA GLN A 75 8.46 -12.86 18.16
C GLN A 75 9.36 -13.26 17.00
N LEU A 76 9.06 -12.72 15.82
CA LEU A 76 9.88 -12.88 14.60
C LEU A 76 10.78 -11.67 14.36
N PRO A 77 11.93 -11.81 13.68
CA PRO A 77 12.87 -10.73 13.44
C PRO A 77 12.40 -9.77 12.31
N VAL A 78 11.24 -9.14 12.50
CA VAL A 78 10.56 -8.36 11.45
C VAL A 78 11.44 -7.27 10.85
N ALA A 79 12.16 -6.49 11.67
CA ALA A 79 13.01 -5.42 11.17
C ALA A 79 14.15 -5.93 10.27
N ALA A 80 14.79 -7.06 10.66
CA ALA A 80 15.84 -7.69 9.85
C ALA A 80 15.29 -8.23 8.52
N LEU A 81 14.08 -8.81 8.55
CA LEU A 81 13.41 -9.33 7.36
C LEU A 81 12.99 -8.21 6.41
N ILE A 82 12.49 -7.07 6.91
CA ILE A 82 12.16 -5.90 6.07
C ILE A 82 13.44 -5.38 5.39
N LYS A 83 14.54 -5.27 6.12
CA LYS A 83 15.81 -4.85 5.53
C LYS A 83 16.26 -5.83 4.43
N GLN A 84 16.24 -7.13 4.74
CA GLN A 84 16.58 -8.17 3.77
C GLN A 84 15.69 -8.13 2.52
N PHE A 85 14.37 -7.98 2.70
CA PHE A 85 13.42 -7.85 1.59
C PHE A 85 13.79 -6.73 0.61
N LYS A 86 14.27 -5.59 1.12
CA LYS A 86 14.68 -4.44 0.30
C LYS A 86 15.98 -4.67 -0.43
N ASP A 87 16.94 -5.31 0.23
CA ASP A 87 18.29 -5.52 -0.30
C ASP A 87 18.34 -6.67 -1.33
N GLN A 88 17.34 -7.56 -1.33
CA GLN A 88 17.35 -8.77 -2.17
C GLN A 88 16.60 -8.58 -3.49
N GLN A 89 17.18 -9.15 -4.56
CA GLN A 89 16.57 -9.22 -5.90
C GLN A 89 15.85 -10.55 -6.17
N SER A 90 16.17 -11.60 -5.40
CA SER A 90 15.55 -12.92 -5.55
C SER A 90 14.07 -12.87 -5.15
N SER A 91 13.17 -13.13 -6.09
CA SER A 91 11.73 -13.18 -5.86
C SER A 91 11.34 -14.21 -4.78
N LEU A 92 12.06 -15.33 -4.74
CA LEU A 92 11.81 -16.38 -3.76
C LEU A 92 12.18 -15.94 -2.34
N ILE A 93 13.32 -15.28 -2.15
CA ILE A 93 13.71 -14.73 -0.84
C ILE A 93 12.68 -13.68 -0.42
N ARG A 94 12.37 -12.72 -1.29
CA ARG A 94 11.39 -11.66 -1.02
C ARG A 94 10.01 -12.22 -0.64
N HIS A 95 9.58 -13.29 -1.30
CA HIS A 95 8.33 -13.96 -0.97
C HIS A 95 8.33 -14.54 0.46
N PHE A 96 9.39 -15.26 0.85
CA PHE A 96 9.49 -15.83 2.21
C PHE A 96 9.70 -14.76 3.28
N ASP A 97 10.51 -13.73 3.00
CA ASP A 97 10.66 -12.57 3.90
C ASP A 97 9.30 -11.97 4.20
N LEU A 98 8.51 -11.69 3.16
CA LEU A 98 7.20 -11.07 3.28
C LEU A 98 6.20 -11.93 4.06
N LEU A 99 6.23 -13.25 3.87
CA LEU A 99 5.42 -14.19 4.62
C LEU A 99 5.69 -14.09 6.14
N TYR A 100 6.97 -14.06 6.53
CA TYR A 100 7.36 -13.95 7.93
C TYR A 100 7.18 -12.52 8.49
N ILE A 101 7.35 -11.49 7.67
CA ILE A 101 7.03 -10.11 8.05
C ILE A 101 5.55 -10.00 8.42
N GLN A 102 4.64 -10.48 7.56
CA GLN A 102 3.21 -10.45 7.82
C GLN A 102 2.82 -11.20 9.09
N GLN A 103 3.38 -12.39 9.30
CA GLN A 103 3.15 -13.16 10.53
C GLN A 103 3.71 -12.48 11.78
N GLY A 104 4.85 -11.79 11.64
CA GLY A 104 5.55 -11.17 12.75
C GLY A 104 4.94 -9.84 13.19
N VAL A 105 4.49 -9.00 12.25
CA VAL A 105 3.97 -7.66 12.55
C VAL A 105 2.77 -7.70 13.50
N ASP A 106 1.86 -8.64 13.31
CA ASP A 106 0.66 -8.75 14.17
C ASP A 106 1.02 -9.04 15.62
N ARG A 107 2.17 -9.64 15.88
CA ARG A 107 2.67 -10.05 17.21
C ARG A 107 3.52 -8.98 17.91
N LEU A 108 3.97 -7.97 17.19
CA LEU A 108 4.81 -6.91 17.76
C LEU A 108 4.02 -6.04 18.74
N LYS A 109 4.71 -5.55 19.77
CA LYS A 109 4.19 -4.56 20.68
C LYS A 109 3.95 -3.22 19.93
N LEU A 110 3.04 -2.42 20.44
CA LEU A 110 2.69 -1.13 19.84
C LEU A 110 3.91 -0.21 19.63
N SER A 111 4.81 -0.16 20.63
CA SER A 111 6.05 0.61 20.55
C SER A 111 7.01 0.14 19.46
N GLU A 112 7.04 -1.16 19.17
CA GLU A 112 7.87 -1.72 18.09
C GLU A 112 7.23 -1.48 16.72
N LYS A 113 5.90 -1.58 16.62
CA LYS A 113 5.16 -1.27 15.38
C LYS A 113 5.38 0.16 14.94
N SER A 114 5.36 1.12 15.89
CA SER A 114 5.54 2.55 15.57
C SER A 114 6.92 2.87 14.97
N THR A 115 7.94 2.08 15.26
CA THR A 115 9.29 2.26 14.70
C THR A 115 9.47 1.63 13.32
N LEU A 116 8.54 0.79 12.87
CA LEU A 116 8.65 0.09 11.59
C LEU A 116 8.19 0.93 10.40
N LEU A 117 7.28 1.89 10.60
CA LEU A 117 6.75 2.68 9.49
C LEU A 117 7.85 3.37 8.66
N PRO A 118 8.81 4.09 9.27
CA PRO A 118 9.92 4.67 8.51
C PRO A 118 10.70 3.65 7.70
N VAL A 119 10.92 2.47 8.30
CA VAL A 119 11.63 1.38 7.62
C VAL A 119 10.83 0.84 6.44
N VAL A 120 9.51 0.81 6.49
CA VAL A 120 8.66 0.34 5.38
C VAL A 120 8.60 1.36 4.25
N ILE A 121 8.43 2.65 4.55
CA ILE A 121 8.26 3.71 3.54
C ILE A 121 9.53 3.98 2.73
N SER A 122 10.72 3.94 3.35
CA SER A 122 11.99 4.09 2.65
C SER A 122 12.18 2.93 1.65
N GLY A 123 12.35 3.22 0.37
CA GLY A 123 12.51 2.23 -0.71
C GLY A 123 11.22 1.49 -1.12
N ILE A 124 10.04 1.98 -0.72
CA ILE A 124 8.75 1.34 -1.05
C ILE A 124 8.48 1.31 -2.56
N ALA A 125 8.96 2.28 -3.31
CA ALA A 125 8.81 2.34 -4.76
C ALA A 125 9.47 1.14 -5.48
N LYS A 126 10.43 0.48 -4.83
CA LYS A 126 11.15 -0.69 -5.35
C LYS A 126 10.47 -2.02 -5.03
N SER A 127 9.24 -2.00 -4.51
CA SER A 127 8.53 -3.22 -4.08
C SER A 127 8.04 -4.10 -5.24
N ASP A 128 8.01 -3.60 -6.48
CA ASP A 128 7.63 -4.31 -7.71
C ASP A 128 6.35 -5.14 -7.54
N SER A 129 6.38 -6.43 -7.84
CA SER A 129 5.24 -7.36 -7.73
C SER A 129 4.66 -7.51 -6.31
N HIS A 130 5.38 -7.08 -5.27
CA HIS A 130 4.95 -7.13 -3.86
C HIS A 130 4.35 -5.81 -3.36
N GLY A 131 4.22 -4.81 -4.24
CA GLY A 131 3.68 -3.48 -3.93
C GLY A 131 2.39 -3.50 -3.11
N PRO A 132 1.33 -4.23 -3.53
CA PRO A 132 0.08 -4.31 -2.79
C PRO A 132 0.25 -4.78 -1.34
N THR A 133 1.09 -5.79 -1.13
CA THR A 133 1.32 -6.39 0.19
C THR A 133 2.10 -5.46 1.12
N ILE A 134 3.15 -4.82 0.61
CA ILE A 134 3.93 -3.84 1.38
C ILE A 134 3.09 -2.59 1.68
N PHE A 135 2.26 -2.16 0.73
CA PHE A 135 1.35 -1.04 0.95
C PHE A 135 0.29 -1.37 2.02
N ASN A 136 -0.25 -2.58 2.04
CA ASN A 136 -1.14 -3.03 3.12
C ASN A 136 -0.43 -3.01 4.48
N LEU A 137 0.81 -3.48 4.53
CA LEU A 137 1.62 -3.42 5.74
C LEU A 137 1.79 -1.97 6.22
N LEU A 138 2.09 -1.05 5.31
CA LEU A 138 2.16 0.38 5.60
C LEU A 138 0.85 0.88 6.22
N LEU A 139 -0.30 0.59 5.61
CA LEU A 139 -1.60 1.04 6.10
C LEU A 139 -1.90 0.54 7.53
N ARG A 140 -1.54 -0.70 7.85
CA ARG A 140 -1.67 -1.26 9.21
C ARG A 140 -0.75 -0.55 10.21
N LEU A 141 0.47 -0.20 9.80
CA LEU A 141 1.42 0.50 10.65
C LEU A 141 1.02 1.96 10.89
N LEU A 142 0.30 2.60 9.96
CA LEU A 142 -0.22 3.95 10.13
C LEU A 142 -1.12 4.09 11.37
N GLU A 143 -1.82 3.05 11.77
CA GLU A 143 -2.67 3.07 12.99
C GLU A 143 -1.87 3.28 14.27
N THR A 144 -0.60 2.92 14.26
CA THR A 144 0.29 2.94 15.44
C THR A 144 1.32 4.07 15.38
N PHE A 145 1.48 4.70 14.22
CA PHE A 145 2.44 5.76 14.01
C PHE A 145 1.87 7.12 14.44
N GLN A 146 2.64 7.85 15.25
CA GLN A 146 2.28 9.19 15.67
C GLN A 146 2.99 10.20 14.77
N LEU A 147 2.21 10.88 13.95
CA LEU A 147 2.73 12.01 13.17
C LEU A 147 3.04 13.19 14.10
N PRO A 148 4.17 13.87 13.88
CA PRO A 148 4.46 15.11 14.59
C PRO A 148 3.39 16.17 14.31
N PRO A 149 3.19 17.13 15.22
CA PRO A 149 2.31 18.26 14.97
C PRO A 149 2.75 18.99 13.70
N ARG A 150 1.78 19.34 12.88
CA ARG A 150 2.02 19.91 11.56
C ARG A 150 2.67 21.28 11.66
N GLY A 151 3.70 21.50 10.85
CA GLY A 151 4.49 22.74 10.80
C GLY A 151 5.58 22.84 11.86
N ASP A 152 5.64 21.88 12.78
CA ASP A 152 6.77 21.78 13.71
C ASP A 152 8.05 21.38 12.97
N LYS A 153 9.20 21.62 13.57
CA LYS A 153 10.50 21.25 13.02
C LYS A 153 10.57 19.74 12.67
N ALA A 154 10.02 18.90 13.54
CA ALA A 154 9.96 17.44 13.31
C ALA A 154 9.10 17.06 12.11
N ASP A 155 8.00 17.79 11.83
CA ASP A 155 7.17 17.57 10.64
C ASP A 155 7.92 18.01 9.38
N VAL A 156 8.56 19.17 9.38
CA VAL A 156 9.32 19.68 8.22
C VAL A 156 10.49 18.75 7.85
N GLU A 157 11.15 18.17 8.85
CA GLU A 157 12.29 17.26 8.66
C GLU A 157 11.88 15.80 8.43
N LEU A 158 10.58 15.46 8.45
CA LEU A 158 10.07 14.09 8.45
C LEU A 158 10.58 13.26 7.25
N ARG A 159 10.59 13.85 6.06
CA ARG A 159 11.10 13.22 4.83
C ARG A 159 12.58 12.85 4.93
N THR A 160 13.39 13.79 5.40
CA THR A 160 14.84 13.60 5.57
C THR A 160 15.16 12.61 6.69
N GLN A 161 14.45 12.71 7.83
CA GLN A 161 14.64 11.81 8.98
C GLN A 161 14.33 10.35 8.64
N HIS A 162 13.39 10.12 7.71
CA HIS A 162 12.98 8.79 7.31
C HIS A 162 13.59 8.34 5.98
N GLU A 163 14.55 9.09 5.45
CA GLU A 163 15.29 8.76 4.22
C GLU A 163 14.36 8.45 3.03
N VAL A 164 13.25 9.19 2.89
CA VAL A 164 12.27 8.98 1.83
C VAL A 164 12.73 9.68 0.56
N SER A 165 13.02 8.91 -0.47
CA SER A 165 13.39 9.43 -1.79
C SER A 165 12.21 10.09 -2.51
N ASP A 166 12.49 10.88 -3.55
CA ASP A 166 11.44 11.48 -4.39
C ASP A 166 10.57 10.40 -5.03
N GLN A 167 11.16 9.31 -5.51
CA GLN A 167 10.42 8.16 -6.06
C GLN A 167 9.49 7.50 -5.04
N ASP A 168 9.95 7.35 -3.79
CA ASP A 168 9.12 6.79 -2.72
C ASP A 168 7.95 7.71 -2.37
N ALA A 169 8.22 9.03 -2.31
CA ALA A 169 7.19 10.02 -2.02
C ALA A 169 6.14 10.09 -3.14
N GLU A 170 6.55 10.09 -4.40
CA GLU A 170 5.64 10.03 -5.56
C GLU A 170 4.80 8.75 -5.55
N TYR A 171 5.43 7.59 -5.31
CA TYR A 171 4.74 6.30 -5.20
C TYR A 171 3.70 6.33 -4.08
N LEU A 172 4.08 6.82 -2.90
CA LEU A 172 3.18 6.93 -1.75
C LEU A 172 2.04 7.90 -2.02
N ALA A 173 2.32 9.09 -2.55
CA ALA A 173 1.31 10.08 -2.88
C ALA A 173 0.30 9.54 -3.90
N PHE A 174 0.78 8.83 -4.93
CA PHE A 174 -0.08 8.20 -5.92
C PHE A 174 -1.03 7.17 -5.27
N TRP A 175 -0.50 6.16 -4.55
CA TRP A 175 -1.32 5.09 -4.00
C TRP A 175 -2.20 5.53 -2.82
N LEU A 176 -1.72 6.45 -1.98
CA LEU A 176 -2.56 7.05 -0.93
C LEU A 176 -3.69 7.90 -1.54
N GLY A 177 -3.41 8.63 -2.62
CA GLY A 177 -4.43 9.35 -3.38
C GLY A 177 -5.48 8.41 -3.97
N ARG A 178 -5.06 7.28 -4.60
CA ARG A 178 -5.98 6.27 -5.11
C ARG A 178 -6.80 5.59 -4.00
N LEU A 179 -6.22 5.40 -2.82
CA LEU A 179 -6.95 4.90 -1.65
C LEU A 179 -8.10 5.84 -1.26
N LEU A 180 -7.94 7.16 -1.38
CA LEU A 180 -9.02 8.10 -1.08
C LEU A 180 -10.22 7.91 -2.03
N LEU A 181 -9.98 7.55 -3.30
CA LEU A 181 -11.04 7.23 -4.26
C LEU A 181 -11.65 5.83 -4.04
N PHE A 182 -10.88 4.91 -3.46
CA PHE A 182 -11.26 3.50 -3.34
C PHE A 182 -12.55 3.33 -2.52
N SER A 183 -13.46 2.46 -3.02
CA SER A 183 -14.59 1.92 -2.27
C SER A 183 -14.80 0.45 -2.66
N PRO A 184 -14.92 -0.47 -1.67
CA PRO A 184 -15.20 -1.87 -1.95
C PRO A 184 -16.54 -1.99 -2.68
N GLN A 185 -16.56 -2.72 -3.78
CA GLN A 185 -17.77 -2.97 -4.54
C GLN A 185 -18.45 -4.25 -4.03
N LYS A 186 -19.78 -4.24 -3.96
CA LYS A 186 -20.59 -5.38 -3.47
C LYS A 186 -20.74 -6.47 -4.53
N THR A 187 -20.62 -6.11 -5.81
CA THR A 187 -20.78 -7.03 -6.93
C THR A 187 -19.53 -7.00 -7.82
N THR A 188 -19.20 -8.14 -8.43
CA THR A 188 -18.00 -8.32 -9.28
C THR A 188 -18.01 -7.48 -10.56
N ASN A 189 -19.17 -6.95 -10.98
CA ASN A 189 -19.32 -6.17 -12.20
C ASN A 189 -19.34 -4.66 -11.97
N GLN A 190 -19.24 -4.19 -10.72
CA GLN A 190 -19.20 -2.76 -10.44
C GLN A 190 -17.78 -2.24 -10.52
N THR A 191 -17.61 -1.15 -11.25
CA THR A 191 -16.36 -0.42 -11.36
C THR A 191 -16.24 0.62 -10.24
N CYS A 192 -15.04 0.88 -9.75
CA CYS A 192 -14.81 1.90 -8.72
C CYS A 192 -14.52 3.25 -9.41
N PRO A 193 -15.36 4.29 -9.19
CA PRO A 193 -15.16 5.60 -9.82
C PRO A 193 -13.76 6.17 -9.58
N GLY A 194 -13.05 6.50 -10.66
CA GLY A 194 -11.71 7.08 -10.64
C GLY A 194 -10.57 6.09 -10.48
N LEU A 195 -10.84 4.77 -10.46
CA LEU A 195 -9.80 3.74 -10.41
C LEU A 195 -9.86 2.83 -11.63
N THR A 196 -8.70 2.50 -12.20
CA THR A 196 -8.60 1.43 -13.20
C THR A 196 -8.82 0.05 -12.55
N PRO A 197 -9.12 -1.01 -13.32
CA PRO A 197 -9.22 -2.37 -12.78
C PRO A 197 -7.96 -2.82 -12.05
N GLU A 198 -6.77 -2.43 -12.55
CA GLU A 198 -5.48 -2.74 -11.92
C GLU A 198 -5.33 -2.01 -10.59
N GLU A 199 -5.65 -0.71 -10.55
CA GLU A 199 -5.63 0.09 -9.32
C GLU A 199 -6.63 -0.43 -8.30
N TYR A 200 -7.80 -0.87 -8.73
CA TYR A 200 -8.78 -1.51 -7.84
C TYR A 200 -8.25 -2.82 -7.28
N THR A 201 -7.65 -3.66 -8.14
CA THR A 201 -7.05 -4.94 -7.77
C THR A 201 -5.90 -4.76 -6.78
N PHE A 202 -5.12 -3.67 -6.89
CA PHE A 202 -4.06 -3.32 -5.95
C PHE A 202 -4.57 -3.26 -4.50
N PHE A 203 -5.79 -2.77 -4.27
CA PHE A 203 -6.39 -2.67 -2.94
C PHE A 203 -7.14 -3.93 -2.49
N THR A 204 -7.53 -4.80 -3.40
CA THR A 204 -8.35 -5.98 -3.10
C THR A 204 -7.58 -7.28 -3.13
N ASN A 205 -6.55 -7.40 -3.98
CA ASN A 205 -5.78 -8.63 -4.16
C ASN A 205 -4.56 -8.68 -3.22
N GLN A 206 -4.79 -8.71 -1.91
CA GLN A 206 -3.73 -8.67 -0.90
C GLN A 206 -3.54 -10.03 -0.20
N GLY A 207 -3.91 -11.11 -0.87
CA GLY A 207 -3.66 -12.48 -0.42
C GLY A 207 -4.52 -12.95 0.77
N LYS A 208 -5.41 -12.09 1.31
CA LYS A 208 -6.35 -12.47 2.36
C LYS A 208 -7.75 -11.95 2.01
N PRO A 209 -8.80 -12.79 2.09
CA PRO A 209 -10.17 -12.30 2.01
C PRO A 209 -10.46 -11.36 3.20
N GLY A 210 -11.32 -10.37 2.98
CA GLY A 210 -11.76 -9.48 4.07
C GLY A 210 -10.77 -8.42 4.52
N VAL A 211 -9.81 -8.01 3.68
CA VAL A 211 -8.83 -6.95 4.00
C VAL A 211 -9.49 -5.67 4.51
N TRP A 212 -10.68 -5.35 4.01
CA TRP A 212 -11.46 -4.16 4.37
C TRP A 212 -12.70 -4.49 5.22
N ASP A 213 -12.70 -5.65 5.86
CA ASP A 213 -13.77 -6.07 6.76
C ASP A 213 -13.25 -6.20 8.20
N PRO A 214 -13.53 -5.23 9.09
CA PRO A 214 -13.10 -5.31 10.48
C PRO A 214 -13.62 -6.54 11.22
N ALA A 215 -14.78 -7.10 10.83
CA ALA A 215 -15.34 -8.28 11.45
C ALA A 215 -14.52 -9.55 11.16
N GLN A 216 -13.73 -9.54 10.07
CA GLN A 216 -12.80 -10.59 9.69
C GLN A 216 -11.34 -10.26 10.06
N GLY A 217 -11.11 -9.27 10.91
CA GLY A 217 -9.77 -8.80 11.28
C GLY A 217 -9.11 -7.93 10.22
N GLY A 218 -9.88 -7.42 9.24
CA GLY A 218 -9.43 -6.44 8.26
C GLY A 218 -9.43 -5.01 8.79
N MET A 219 -8.99 -4.08 7.96
CA MET A 219 -8.92 -2.66 8.29
C MET A 219 -10.27 -1.97 8.14
N ASN A 220 -10.52 -0.95 8.98
CA ASN A 220 -11.64 -0.03 8.78
C ASN A 220 -11.27 0.99 7.70
N LEU A 221 -11.93 0.94 6.55
CA LEU A 221 -11.60 1.77 5.39
C LEU A 221 -11.68 3.28 5.71
N LEU A 222 -12.73 3.73 6.40
CA LEU A 222 -12.88 5.15 6.73
C LEU A 222 -11.74 5.63 7.62
N ARG A 223 -11.44 4.87 8.68
CA ARG A 223 -10.31 5.19 9.58
C ARG A 223 -8.98 5.20 8.83
N THR A 224 -8.75 4.22 7.96
CA THR A 224 -7.53 4.12 7.16
C THR A 224 -7.41 5.31 6.19
N LYS A 225 -8.50 5.75 5.54
CA LYS A 225 -8.50 6.95 4.70
C LYS A 225 -8.18 8.22 5.48
N VAL A 226 -8.71 8.37 6.70
CA VAL A 226 -8.39 9.52 7.57
C VAL A 226 -6.90 9.54 7.90
N LEU A 227 -6.31 8.38 8.24
CA LEU A 227 -4.87 8.26 8.53
C LEU A 227 -4.02 8.55 7.28
N ALA A 228 -4.43 8.05 6.12
CA ALA A 228 -3.80 8.35 4.84
C ALA A 228 -3.83 9.84 4.50
N ALA A 229 -4.98 10.51 4.69
CA ALA A 229 -5.10 11.95 4.48
C ALA A 229 -4.21 12.75 5.44
N ARG A 230 -4.11 12.33 6.71
CA ARG A 230 -3.19 12.95 7.68
C ARG A 230 -1.72 12.77 7.29
N LEU A 231 -1.34 11.58 6.83
CA LEU A 231 0.02 11.34 6.34
C LEU A 231 0.33 12.20 5.12
N LEU A 232 -0.59 12.30 4.15
CA LEU A 232 -0.46 13.18 2.98
C LEU A 232 -0.32 14.67 3.37
N ALA A 233 -0.97 15.06 4.46
CA ALA A 233 -0.89 16.42 4.97
C ALA A 233 0.42 16.74 5.70
N SER A 234 1.25 15.76 6.04
CA SER A 234 2.53 15.92 6.78
C SER A 234 3.67 16.45 5.91
N GLY A 235 4.78 16.78 6.52
CA GLY A 235 6.01 17.22 5.85
C GLY A 235 6.72 16.15 5.03
N LEU A 236 6.17 14.93 4.95
CA LEU A 236 6.72 13.86 4.11
C LEU A 236 6.62 14.19 2.61
N PHE A 237 5.62 14.96 2.21
CA PHE A 237 5.31 15.28 0.82
C PHE A 237 5.50 16.75 0.52
N ASN A 238 5.97 17.07 -0.69
CA ASN A 238 5.97 18.43 -1.22
C ASN A 238 4.58 18.82 -1.77
N GLU A 239 4.40 20.08 -2.16
CA GLU A 239 3.10 20.58 -2.59
C GLU A 239 2.64 19.99 -3.93
N GLN A 240 3.56 19.64 -4.82
CA GLN A 240 3.24 19.03 -6.12
C GLN A 240 2.79 17.58 -5.97
N GLU A 241 3.48 16.79 -5.13
CA GLU A 241 3.13 15.40 -4.84
C GLU A 241 1.75 15.28 -4.20
N ARG A 242 1.39 16.22 -3.31
CA ARG A 242 0.12 16.17 -2.58
C ARG A 242 -1.07 16.79 -3.31
N PHE A 243 -0.90 17.50 -4.43
CA PHE A 243 -1.98 18.24 -5.09
C PHE A 243 -3.17 17.34 -5.48
N LEU A 244 -2.94 16.30 -6.29
CA LEU A 244 -4.02 15.38 -6.67
C LEU A 244 -4.64 14.64 -5.48
N PRO A 245 -3.86 14.06 -4.54
CA PRO A 245 -4.41 13.52 -3.31
C PRO A 245 -5.25 14.52 -2.49
N ALA A 246 -4.82 15.77 -2.39
CA ALA A 246 -5.58 16.83 -1.71
C ALA A 246 -6.91 17.10 -2.42
N LEU A 247 -6.91 17.16 -3.74
CA LEU A 247 -8.11 17.32 -4.55
C LEU A 247 -9.09 16.14 -4.31
N PHE A 248 -8.60 14.90 -4.28
CA PHE A 248 -9.42 13.72 -4.01
C PHE A 248 -10.01 13.73 -2.60
N ALA A 249 -9.17 14.03 -1.60
CA ALA A 249 -9.63 14.15 -0.22
C ALA A 249 -10.70 15.23 -0.06
N SER A 250 -10.48 16.40 -0.67
CA SER A 250 -11.41 17.54 -0.56
C SER A 250 -12.80 17.25 -1.13
N ALA A 251 -12.93 16.26 -2.00
CA ALA A 251 -14.20 15.84 -2.60
C ALA A 251 -14.81 14.59 -1.92
N ASP A 252 -14.22 14.12 -0.81
CA ASP A 252 -14.75 12.97 -0.06
C ASP A 252 -16.05 13.34 0.66
N THR A 253 -16.96 12.38 0.78
CA THR A 253 -18.25 12.56 1.47
C THR A 253 -18.12 12.61 2.99
N ALA A 254 -17.03 12.07 3.55
CA ALA A 254 -16.75 12.13 4.97
C ALA A 254 -16.09 13.48 5.31
N SER A 255 -16.77 14.28 6.14
CA SER A 255 -16.30 15.63 6.53
C SER A 255 -14.89 15.63 7.11
N THR A 256 -14.55 14.62 7.92
CA THR A 256 -13.19 14.48 8.49
C THR A 256 -12.09 14.34 7.43
N ILE A 257 -12.40 13.80 6.26
CA ILE A 257 -11.45 13.67 5.15
C ILE A 257 -11.47 14.94 4.30
N SER A 258 -12.69 15.45 3.99
CA SER A 258 -12.83 16.66 3.16
C SER A 258 -12.22 17.89 3.83
N ASP A 259 -12.34 18.04 5.15
CA ASP A 259 -11.73 19.14 5.89
C ASP A 259 -10.19 19.12 5.79
N ILE A 260 -9.58 17.93 5.91
CA ILE A 260 -8.12 17.74 5.72
C ILE A 260 -7.75 18.06 4.26
N GLY A 261 -8.56 17.60 3.31
CA GLY A 261 -8.36 17.84 1.88
C GLY A 261 -8.45 19.33 1.52
N ASP A 262 -9.46 20.03 2.03
CA ASP A 262 -9.63 21.47 1.77
C ASP A 262 -8.50 22.31 2.42
N ASP A 263 -8.01 21.89 3.58
CA ASP A 263 -6.86 22.54 4.19
C ASP A 263 -5.55 22.26 3.42
N MET A 264 -5.36 21.06 2.88
CA MET A 264 -4.25 20.78 1.95
C MET A 264 -4.38 21.63 0.67
N MET A 265 -5.57 21.70 0.05
CA MET A 265 -5.81 22.45 -1.18
C MET A 265 -5.52 23.94 -1.03
N LYS A 266 -5.83 24.57 0.12
CA LYS A 266 -5.51 25.98 0.38
C LYS A 266 -4.01 26.27 0.25
N ARG A 267 -3.15 25.30 0.49
CA ARG A 267 -1.68 25.44 0.43
C ARG A 267 -1.10 24.97 -0.89
N THR A 268 -1.57 23.85 -1.40
CA THR A 268 -1.04 23.26 -2.62
C THR A 268 -1.45 24.07 -3.86
N LEU A 269 -2.67 24.60 -3.89
CA LEU A 269 -3.18 25.31 -5.06
C LEU A 269 -2.34 26.54 -5.45
N PRO A 270 -1.91 27.41 -4.53
CA PRO A 270 -1.04 28.54 -4.87
C PRO A 270 0.35 28.13 -5.41
N ALA A 271 0.83 26.93 -5.05
CA ALA A 271 2.11 26.38 -5.48
C ALA A 271 2.02 25.53 -6.76
N THR A 272 0.80 25.28 -7.27
CA THR A 272 0.55 24.44 -8.43
C THR A 272 0.41 25.27 -9.70
N ASP A 273 1.16 24.90 -10.73
CA ASP A 273 0.99 25.49 -12.06
C ASP A 273 -0.24 24.88 -12.76
N LEU A 274 -1.34 25.63 -12.78
CA LEU A 274 -2.56 25.23 -13.48
C LEU A 274 -2.45 25.32 -15.01
N GLU A 275 -1.38 25.89 -15.53
CA GLU A 275 -1.09 25.94 -16.96
C GLU A 275 -0.21 24.74 -17.41
N ASP A 276 0.18 23.86 -16.50
CA ASP A 276 0.87 22.61 -16.83
C ASP A 276 -0.02 21.68 -17.64
N GLU A 277 0.40 21.38 -18.85
CA GLU A 277 -0.32 20.56 -19.82
C GLU A 277 -0.53 19.12 -19.33
N GLN A 278 0.44 18.55 -18.62
CA GLN A 278 0.33 17.21 -18.08
C GLN A 278 -0.73 17.15 -16.95
N LEU A 279 -0.79 18.18 -16.12
CA LEU A 279 -1.82 18.28 -15.09
C LEU A 279 -3.20 18.44 -15.74
N ILE A 280 -3.34 19.30 -16.73
CA ILE A 280 -4.60 19.51 -17.47
C ILE A 280 -5.08 18.18 -18.09
N HIS A 281 -4.18 17.45 -18.77
CA HIS A 281 -4.53 16.12 -19.31
C HIS A 281 -5.00 15.14 -18.23
N LYS A 282 -4.33 15.09 -17.08
CA LYS A 282 -4.75 14.25 -15.94
C LYS A 282 -6.14 14.63 -15.42
N LEU A 283 -6.44 15.93 -15.33
CA LEU A 283 -7.74 16.41 -14.87
C LEU A 283 -8.85 16.05 -15.87
N PHE A 284 -8.62 16.19 -17.17
CA PHE A 284 -9.57 15.76 -18.19
C PHE A 284 -9.77 14.24 -18.17
N ALA A 285 -8.69 13.45 -18.04
CA ALA A 285 -8.77 12.01 -17.97
C ALA A 285 -9.63 11.52 -16.78
N LEU A 286 -9.47 12.16 -15.62
CA LEU A 286 -10.30 11.87 -14.43
C LEU A 286 -11.78 12.26 -14.64
N TYR A 287 -12.03 13.31 -15.39
CA TYR A 287 -13.39 13.79 -15.65
C TYR A 287 -14.13 12.91 -16.65
N PHE A 288 -13.48 12.48 -17.75
CA PHE A 288 -14.09 11.82 -18.90
C PHE A 288 -13.91 10.31 -18.98
N ASP A 289 -13.45 9.63 -17.92
CA ASP A 289 -13.15 8.20 -17.90
C ASP A 289 -12.10 7.75 -18.95
N GLU A 290 -11.20 8.62 -19.30
CA GLU A 290 -10.10 8.28 -20.19
C GLU A 290 -9.10 7.34 -19.49
N GLY A 291 -8.63 6.31 -20.20
CA GLY A 291 -7.63 5.37 -19.68
C GLY A 291 -8.20 4.22 -18.83
N GLN A 292 -9.41 3.75 -19.13
CA GLN A 292 -10.08 2.58 -18.51
C GLN A 292 -10.58 2.81 -17.07
N ALA A 293 -10.36 3.98 -16.47
CA ALA A 293 -10.94 4.32 -15.18
C ALA A 293 -12.35 4.89 -15.40
N PRO A 294 -13.38 4.42 -14.66
CA PRO A 294 -14.70 5.05 -14.70
C PRO A 294 -14.62 6.51 -14.24
N ARG A 295 -15.56 7.33 -14.70
CA ARG A 295 -15.67 8.74 -14.28
C ARG A 295 -15.61 8.84 -12.76
N VAL A 296 -14.90 9.85 -12.28
CA VAL A 296 -14.90 10.17 -10.85
C VAL A 296 -16.28 10.65 -10.37
N ARG A 297 -16.53 10.55 -9.08
CA ARG A 297 -17.81 10.94 -8.48
C ARG A 297 -18.14 12.42 -8.71
N PRO A 298 -19.44 12.79 -8.76
CA PRO A 298 -19.87 14.17 -9.06
C PRO A 298 -19.20 15.25 -8.22
N PRO A 299 -19.01 15.13 -6.89
CA PRO A 299 -18.35 16.16 -6.10
C PRO A 299 -16.92 16.46 -6.59
N LEU A 300 -16.19 15.43 -7.00
CA LEU A 300 -14.83 15.60 -7.54
C LEU A 300 -14.86 16.21 -8.94
N ARG A 301 -15.83 15.84 -9.79
CA ARG A 301 -16.01 16.45 -11.12
C ARG A 301 -16.23 17.96 -11.02
N VAL A 302 -17.06 18.42 -10.09
CA VAL A 302 -17.29 19.86 -9.85
C VAL A 302 -15.99 20.58 -9.46
N LYS A 303 -15.16 19.98 -8.60
CA LYS A 303 -13.87 20.58 -8.22
C LYS A 303 -12.89 20.61 -9.39
N ILE A 304 -12.85 19.55 -10.21
CA ILE A 304 -12.03 19.50 -11.43
C ILE A 304 -12.43 20.59 -12.40
N LEU A 305 -13.74 20.77 -12.66
CA LEU A 305 -14.24 21.87 -13.52
C LEU A 305 -13.82 23.24 -12.99
N GLY A 306 -13.90 23.44 -11.67
CA GLY A 306 -13.47 24.68 -11.05
C GLY A 306 -11.96 24.96 -11.21
N LEU A 307 -11.12 23.92 -11.33
CA LEU A 307 -9.69 24.05 -11.61
C LEU A 307 -9.43 24.31 -13.09
N LEU A 308 -10.06 23.56 -13.98
CA LEU A 308 -9.96 23.75 -15.42
C LEU A 308 -10.43 25.15 -15.84
N GLY A 309 -11.49 25.68 -15.21
CA GLY A 309 -11.97 27.04 -15.45
C GLY A 309 -11.03 28.16 -14.99
N LYS A 310 -10.00 27.84 -14.20
CA LYS A 310 -8.94 28.80 -13.79
C LYS A 310 -7.73 28.78 -14.71
N SER A 311 -7.59 27.79 -15.59
CA SER A 311 -6.48 27.64 -16.52
C SER A 311 -6.87 28.23 -17.88
N ASN A 312 -6.06 29.15 -18.39
CA ASN A 312 -6.22 29.66 -19.75
C ASN A 312 -5.87 28.58 -20.78
N LYS A 313 -4.86 27.77 -20.51
CA LYS A 313 -4.41 26.71 -21.42
C LYS A 313 -5.45 25.60 -21.58
N SER A 314 -6.28 25.35 -20.57
CA SER A 314 -7.37 24.37 -20.67
C SER A 314 -8.33 24.69 -21.82
N THR A 315 -8.55 25.98 -22.12
CA THR A 315 -9.42 26.43 -23.21
C THR A 315 -8.89 26.08 -24.59
N THR A 316 -7.61 25.80 -24.74
CA THR A 316 -7.01 25.38 -26.03
C THR A 316 -7.39 23.93 -26.41
N PHE A 317 -7.92 23.15 -25.47
CA PHE A 317 -8.42 21.79 -25.68
C PHE A 317 -9.88 21.81 -26.17
N ALA A 318 -10.11 22.43 -27.35
CA ALA A 318 -11.44 22.72 -27.87
C ALA A 318 -12.40 21.51 -27.88
N ASN A 319 -11.94 20.33 -28.32
CA ASN A 319 -12.75 19.10 -28.32
C ASN A 319 -13.17 18.67 -26.90
N LYS A 320 -12.27 18.81 -25.91
CA LYS A 320 -12.58 18.51 -24.50
C LYS A 320 -13.59 19.52 -23.93
N ILE A 321 -13.43 20.79 -24.24
CA ILE A 321 -14.37 21.82 -23.81
C ILE A 321 -15.76 21.59 -24.41
N MET A 322 -15.86 21.21 -25.69
CA MET A 322 -17.14 20.86 -26.30
C MET A 322 -17.80 19.68 -25.60
N SER A 323 -17.05 18.62 -25.28
CA SER A 323 -17.55 17.49 -24.50
C SER A 323 -18.02 17.88 -23.09
N LEU A 324 -17.37 18.85 -22.43
CA LEU A 324 -17.83 19.39 -21.13
C LEU A 324 -19.19 20.10 -21.27
N VAL A 325 -19.41 20.86 -22.33
CA VAL A 325 -20.68 21.54 -22.58
C VAL A 325 -21.79 20.54 -22.86
N GLU A 326 -21.51 19.51 -23.66
CA GLU A 326 -22.46 18.43 -23.95
C GLU A 326 -22.84 17.65 -22.68
N ASP A 327 -21.88 17.33 -21.81
CA ASP A 327 -22.11 16.65 -20.53
C ASP A 327 -22.95 17.53 -19.56
N GLY A 328 -22.74 18.84 -19.56
CA GLY A 328 -23.48 19.80 -18.74
C GLY A 328 -24.94 20.03 -19.20
N VAL A 329 -25.24 19.77 -20.48
CA VAL A 329 -26.58 19.89 -21.07
C VAL A 329 -27.34 18.55 -21.06
N ALA A 330 -26.64 17.43 -20.91
CA ALA A 330 -27.26 16.12 -20.82
C ALA A 330 -28.17 16.04 -19.57
N PRO A 331 -29.36 15.42 -19.69
CA PRO A 331 -30.21 15.20 -18.53
C PRO A 331 -29.47 14.35 -17.49
N PRO A 332 -29.71 14.56 -16.17
CA PRO A 332 -29.06 13.79 -15.14
C PRO A 332 -29.32 12.31 -15.40
N GLU A 333 -28.23 11.50 -15.38
CA GLU A 333 -28.32 10.06 -15.46
C GLU A 333 -29.30 9.61 -14.35
N SER A 334 -30.43 9.02 -14.70
CA SER A 334 -31.34 8.42 -13.74
C SER A 334 -30.56 7.30 -13.06
N ASP A 335 -30.23 7.50 -11.79
CA ASP A 335 -29.83 6.39 -10.94
C ASP A 335 -30.90 5.33 -11.09
N GLY A 336 -30.56 4.20 -11.73
CA GLY A 336 -31.50 3.11 -12.00
C GLY A 336 -32.02 2.57 -10.68
N GLU A 337 -33.08 3.17 -10.18
CA GLU A 337 -33.96 2.53 -9.20
C GLU A 337 -34.60 1.34 -9.91
N ASP A 338 -34.04 0.18 -9.62
CA ASP A 338 -34.59 -1.12 -9.96
C ASP A 338 -35.92 -1.28 -9.18
N SER A 339 -36.97 -0.73 -9.76
CA SER A 339 -38.34 -0.96 -9.29
C SER A 339 -38.78 -2.35 -9.67
N THR A 340 -38.31 -3.35 -8.96
CA THR A 340 -38.96 -4.66 -8.90
C THR A 340 -40.26 -4.54 -8.12
N MET A 341 -41.27 -4.05 -8.79
CA MET A 341 -42.66 -4.30 -8.37
C MET A 341 -42.96 -5.76 -8.60
N SER A 342 -42.82 -6.54 -7.56
CA SER A 342 -43.30 -7.91 -7.50
C SER A 342 -44.81 -7.93 -7.69
N GLY A 343 -45.26 -8.54 -8.79
CA GLY A 343 -46.67 -8.86 -9.02
C GLY A 343 -47.17 -9.81 -7.94
N MET A 344 -48.23 -9.44 -7.25
CA MET A 344 -49.06 -10.36 -6.47
C MET A 344 -49.74 -11.36 -7.40
N PRO A 345 -49.80 -12.64 -7.08
CA PRO A 345 -50.78 -13.55 -7.68
C PRO A 345 -52.13 -13.33 -7.00
N SER A 346 -53.16 -13.05 -7.80
CA SER A 346 -54.56 -13.11 -7.40
C SER A 346 -55.02 -14.59 -7.40
N THR A 347 -55.84 -14.90 -6.39
CA THR A 347 -56.66 -16.10 -6.07
C THR A 347 -55.97 -17.19 -5.32
#